data_70bac2898e3f19306d76ec0657efb86e
#
_entry.id   70bac2898e3f19306d76ec0657efb86e
#
_cell.length_a   1.000
_cell.length_b   1.000
_cell.length_c   1.000
_cell.angle_alpha   90.00
_cell.angle_beta   90.00
_cell.angle_gamma   90.00
#
_symmetry.space_group_name_H-M   'P 1'
#
loop_
_entity.id
_entity.type
_entity.pdbx_description
1 polymer ?
#
loop_
_entity_poly.entity_id
_entity_poly.type
_entity_poly.pdbx_seq_one_letter_code
_entity_poly.pdbx_strand_id
1 'polypeptide(L)'
;GSTIYPNVMLRPESSDNFNLGLFGTVTLPRRHTITYELNGFLRFVDDYIQASVLDQEGMMQYENVEAVHIKGIEGEVRYDWDRKLQLSFNASWQDSRDQRKYKKDGKPSVTYNNRTPNRPWLFSNAEAAYTFQNVGLPESKLRLACDYQWVHWFYLTWEAYGAAKTKARIPT
;
A
#
# COMPACT_ATOMS: atom_id res chain seq x y z
N GLY A 1 -16.91 -19.48 7.77
CA GLY A 1 -16.32 -18.97 6.53
C GLY A 1 -17.31 -18.01 5.89
N SER A 2 -16.87 -16.85 5.42
CA SER A 2 -17.72 -15.93 4.67
C SER A 2 -18.08 -16.53 3.31
N THR A 3 -19.35 -16.56 2.97
CA THR A 3 -19.82 -17.01 1.66
C THR A 3 -19.82 -15.84 0.70
N ILE A 4 -19.12 -16.00 -0.43
CA ILE A 4 -19.07 -14.99 -1.50
C ILE A 4 -20.10 -15.36 -2.55
N TYR A 5 -21.06 -14.46 -2.82
CA TYR A 5 -22.05 -14.63 -3.87
C TYR A 5 -21.51 -14.13 -5.20
N PRO A 6 -21.72 -14.87 -6.30
CA PRO A 6 -21.36 -14.40 -7.62
C PRO A 6 -22.23 -13.20 -8.03
N ASN A 7 -21.62 -12.20 -8.67
CA ASN A 7 -22.34 -11.10 -9.30
C ASN A 7 -22.10 -11.15 -10.81
N VAL A 8 -23.10 -11.62 -11.54
CA VAL A 8 -23.05 -11.75 -13.01
C VAL A 8 -23.16 -10.40 -13.74
N MET A 9 -23.46 -9.33 -13.01
CA MET A 9 -23.59 -7.97 -13.55
C MET A 9 -22.33 -7.13 -13.37
N LEU A 10 -21.22 -7.75 -12.92
CA LEU A 10 -19.94 -7.05 -12.82
C LEU A 10 -19.45 -6.58 -14.18
N ARG A 11 -19.08 -5.31 -14.24
CA ARG A 11 -18.43 -4.70 -15.40
C ARG A 11 -16.93 -4.66 -15.19
N PRO A 12 -16.14 -4.72 -16.27
CA PRO A 12 -14.69 -4.53 -16.18
C PRO A 12 -14.34 -3.15 -15.58
N GLU A 13 -13.36 -3.13 -14.70
CA GLU A 13 -12.75 -1.90 -14.19
C GLU A 13 -11.88 -1.27 -15.29
N SER A 14 -11.94 0.06 -15.42
CA SER A 14 -11.01 0.82 -16.25
C SER A 14 -10.31 1.90 -15.44
N SER A 15 -9.09 2.28 -15.82
CA SER A 15 -8.37 3.31 -15.08
C SER A 15 -7.39 4.11 -15.93
N ASP A 16 -7.33 5.41 -15.64
CA ASP A 16 -6.28 6.32 -16.10
C ASP A 16 -5.25 6.50 -14.98
N ASN A 17 -3.96 6.35 -15.33
CA ASN A 17 -2.88 6.41 -14.38
C ASN A 17 -1.84 7.44 -14.81
N PHE A 18 -1.49 8.34 -13.89
CA PHE A 18 -0.44 9.34 -14.05
C PHE A 18 0.62 9.14 -12.98
N ASN A 19 1.87 9.00 -13.39
CA ASN A 19 3.00 8.78 -12.50
C ASN A 19 4.09 9.79 -12.79
N LEU A 20 4.72 10.30 -11.72
CA LEU A 20 5.90 11.13 -11.79
C LEU A 20 6.94 10.60 -10.81
N GLY A 21 8.12 10.25 -11.31
CA GLY A 21 9.21 9.68 -10.51
C GLY A 21 10.47 10.54 -10.55
N LEU A 22 11.16 10.57 -9.42
CA LEU A 22 12.51 11.09 -9.26
C LEU A 22 13.38 9.99 -8.65
N PHE A 23 14.51 9.70 -9.27
CA PHE A 23 15.45 8.70 -8.76
C PHE A 23 16.90 9.16 -8.97
N GLY A 24 17.80 8.64 -8.16
CA GLY A 24 19.20 8.94 -8.31
C GLY A 24 20.10 8.11 -7.40
N THR A 25 21.39 8.22 -7.67
CA THR A 25 22.44 7.59 -6.88
C THR A 25 23.53 8.62 -6.58
N VAL A 26 23.91 8.72 -5.32
CA VAL A 26 25.00 9.57 -4.85
C VAL A 26 26.09 8.66 -4.29
N THR A 27 27.29 8.76 -4.87
CA THR A 27 28.47 8.07 -4.38
C THR A 27 29.34 9.05 -3.63
N LEU A 28 29.61 8.75 -2.36
CA LEU A 28 30.44 9.54 -1.47
C LEU A 28 31.82 8.87 -1.27
N PRO A 29 32.86 9.60 -0.82
CA PRO A 29 34.14 9.01 -0.49
C PRO A 29 34.04 7.83 0.47
N ARG A 30 35.07 6.96 0.51
CA ARG A 30 35.15 5.77 1.36
C ARG A 30 34.09 4.71 1.10
N ARG A 31 33.64 4.59 -0.17
CA ARG A 31 32.69 3.57 -0.66
C ARG A 31 31.30 3.65 -0.03
N HIS A 32 30.81 4.86 0.24
CA HIS A 32 29.42 5.08 0.63
C HIS A 32 28.59 5.35 -0.62
N THR A 33 27.44 4.69 -0.73
CA THR A 33 26.49 4.88 -1.83
C THR A 33 25.10 5.05 -1.26
N ILE A 34 24.39 6.08 -1.72
CA ILE A 34 22.99 6.32 -1.40
C ILE A 34 22.21 6.28 -2.71
N THR A 35 21.23 5.41 -2.79
CA THR A 35 20.26 5.36 -3.89
C THR A 35 18.91 5.77 -3.36
N TYR A 36 18.19 6.62 -4.09
CA TYR A 36 16.88 7.09 -3.70
C TYR A 36 15.91 7.05 -4.88
N GLU A 37 14.67 6.80 -4.57
CA GLU A 37 13.54 6.85 -5.50
C GLU A 37 12.35 7.47 -4.80
N LEU A 38 11.65 8.37 -5.50
CA LEU A 38 10.42 9.01 -5.05
C LEU A 38 9.43 9.03 -6.21
N ASN A 39 8.27 8.43 -6.03
CA ASN A 39 7.21 8.37 -7.02
C ASN A 39 5.94 8.98 -6.46
N GLY A 40 5.34 9.91 -7.21
CA GLY A 40 3.98 10.37 -7.00
C GLY A 40 3.05 9.78 -8.05
N PHE A 41 1.83 9.40 -7.65
CA PHE A 41 0.85 8.83 -8.57
C PHE A 41 -0.56 9.36 -8.33
N LEU A 42 -1.30 9.45 -9.45
CA LEU A 42 -2.73 9.71 -9.49
C LEU A 42 -3.39 8.64 -10.35
N ARG A 43 -4.44 8.02 -9.84
CA ARG A 43 -5.21 7.02 -10.55
C ARG A 43 -6.69 7.32 -10.42
N PHE A 44 -7.35 7.42 -11.56
CA PHE A 44 -8.80 7.58 -11.68
C PHE A 44 -9.37 6.25 -12.15
N VAL A 45 -10.24 5.67 -11.36
CA VAL A 45 -10.78 4.33 -11.63
C VAL A 45 -12.28 4.45 -11.80
N ASP A 46 -12.77 3.97 -12.93
CA ASP A 46 -14.19 3.83 -13.21
C ASP A 46 -14.61 2.37 -13.05
N ASP A 47 -15.85 2.14 -12.59
CA ASP A 47 -16.40 0.82 -12.31
C ASP A 47 -15.51 -0.02 -11.37
N TYR A 48 -14.87 0.62 -10.39
CA TYR A 48 -13.99 -0.01 -9.40
C TYR A 48 -14.67 -1.20 -8.71
N ILE A 49 -14.03 -2.37 -8.71
CA ILE A 49 -14.58 -3.60 -8.15
C ILE A 49 -14.21 -3.69 -6.66
N GLN A 50 -15.22 -3.71 -5.81
CA GLN A 50 -15.07 -3.80 -4.35
C GLN A 50 -15.95 -4.89 -3.78
N ALA A 51 -15.43 -5.60 -2.76
CA ALA A 51 -16.23 -6.49 -1.95
C ALA A 51 -17.15 -5.68 -1.02
N SER A 52 -18.43 -5.97 -1.05
CA SER A 52 -19.47 -5.34 -0.23
C SER A 52 -20.12 -6.40 0.64
N VAL A 53 -20.43 -6.05 1.89
CA VAL A 53 -21.20 -6.94 2.79
C VAL A 53 -22.67 -6.72 2.51
N LEU A 54 -23.36 -7.80 2.14
CA LEU A 54 -24.78 -7.75 1.73
C LEU A 54 -25.75 -7.72 2.90
N ASP A 55 -25.39 -8.36 4.03
CA ASP A 55 -26.29 -8.53 5.18
C ASP A 55 -25.55 -8.69 6.50
N GLN A 56 -26.32 -8.85 7.59
CA GLN A 56 -25.82 -9.05 8.94
C GLN A 56 -25.18 -10.44 9.17
N GLU A 57 -25.38 -11.39 8.27
CA GLU A 57 -24.82 -12.74 8.35
C GLU A 57 -23.40 -12.81 7.77
N GLY A 58 -22.85 -11.67 7.31
CA GLY A 58 -21.51 -11.58 6.77
C GLY A 58 -21.38 -12.13 5.35
N MET A 59 -22.47 -12.18 4.61
CA MET A 59 -22.44 -12.51 3.19
C MET A 59 -21.80 -11.39 2.39
N MET A 60 -20.88 -11.73 1.49
CA MET A 60 -20.14 -10.77 0.69
C MET A 60 -20.45 -10.95 -0.79
N GLN A 61 -20.49 -9.85 -1.51
CA GLN A 61 -20.58 -9.82 -2.97
C GLN A 61 -19.65 -8.75 -3.53
N TYR A 62 -19.08 -9.00 -4.70
CA TYR A 62 -18.36 -7.96 -5.42
C TYR A 62 -19.34 -7.07 -6.19
N GLU A 63 -19.14 -5.78 -6.09
CA GLU A 63 -19.93 -4.77 -6.82
C GLU A 63 -19.01 -3.73 -7.50
N ASN A 64 -19.51 -3.10 -8.54
CA ASN A 64 -18.83 -1.96 -9.13
C ASN A 64 -19.18 -0.68 -8.37
N VAL A 65 -18.15 0.00 -7.89
CA VAL A 65 -18.21 1.38 -7.39
C VAL A 65 -17.90 2.30 -8.56
N GLU A 66 -18.80 3.22 -8.90
CA GLU A 66 -18.76 3.96 -10.16
C GLU A 66 -17.47 4.76 -10.38
N ALA A 67 -16.92 5.40 -9.34
CA ALA A 67 -15.67 6.15 -9.47
C ALA A 67 -14.86 6.13 -8.17
N VAL A 68 -13.58 5.81 -8.28
CA VAL A 68 -12.62 5.88 -7.16
C VAL A 68 -11.40 6.65 -7.61
N HIS A 69 -11.01 7.66 -6.84
CA HIS A 69 -9.75 8.36 -7.04
C HIS A 69 -8.72 7.87 -6.03
N ILE A 70 -7.56 7.50 -6.53
CA ILE A 70 -6.41 7.07 -5.72
C ILE A 70 -5.25 8.00 -6.02
N LYS A 71 -4.67 8.56 -4.98
CA LYS A 71 -3.45 9.36 -5.06
C LYS A 71 -2.47 8.91 -4.01
N GLY A 72 -1.19 9.04 -4.28
CA GLY A 72 -0.19 8.65 -3.30
C GLY A 72 1.21 9.07 -3.66
N ILE A 73 2.09 8.79 -2.71
CA ILE A 73 3.54 9.00 -2.81
C ILE A 73 4.21 7.76 -2.26
N GLU A 74 5.20 7.27 -2.97
CA GLU A 74 6.05 6.15 -2.58
C GLU A 74 7.49 6.62 -2.61
N GLY A 75 8.26 6.27 -1.59
CA GLY A 75 9.67 6.61 -1.51
C GLY A 75 10.50 5.45 -1.02
N GLU A 76 11.70 5.33 -1.56
CA GLU A 76 12.70 4.37 -1.14
C GLU A 76 14.07 5.04 -1.03
N VAL A 77 14.79 4.70 0.03
CA VAL A 77 16.20 5.06 0.20
C VAL A 77 16.98 3.81 0.56
N ARG A 78 18.07 3.58 -0.16
CA ARG A 78 19.04 2.53 0.13
C ARG A 78 20.41 3.15 0.38
N TYR A 79 21.05 2.71 1.44
CA TYR A 79 22.40 3.08 1.78
C TYR A 79 23.29 1.83 1.79
N ASP A 80 24.43 1.91 1.14
CA ASP A 80 25.45 0.87 1.13
C ASP A 80 26.79 1.48 1.55
N TRP A 81 27.45 0.83 2.49
CA TRP A 81 28.82 1.13 2.86
C TRP A 81 29.71 -0.09 2.63
N ASP A 82 30.53 0.00 1.59
CA ASP A 82 31.57 -0.97 1.26
C ASP A 82 31.04 -2.43 1.17
N ARG A 83 29.77 -2.60 0.82
CA ARG A 83 29.06 -3.91 0.86
C ARG A 83 29.07 -4.59 2.24
N LYS A 84 29.46 -3.85 3.29
CA LYS A 84 29.46 -4.34 4.68
C LYS A 84 28.17 -3.98 5.39
N LEU A 85 27.80 -2.71 5.37
CA LEU A 85 26.53 -2.25 5.96
C LEU A 85 25.58 -1.86 4.84
N GLN A 86 24.40 -2.44 4.87
CA GLN A 86 23.29 -2.12 3.96
C GLN A 86 22.08 -1.72 4.81
N LEU A 87 21.54 -0.56 4.52
CA LEU A 87 20.29 -0.08 5.11
C LEU A 87 19.33 0.23 3.98
N SER A 88 18.08 -0.17 4.13
CA SER A 88 17.01 0.25 3.24
C SER A 88 15.78 0.69 4.03
N PHE A 89 15.11 1.68 3.51
CA PHE A 89 13.84 2.15 4.04
C PHE A 89 12.93 2.50 2.87
N ASN A 90 11.71 2.00 2.90
CA ASN A 90 10.67 2.43 1.98
C ASN A 90 9.38 2.75 2.74
N ALA A 91 8.65 3.69 2.21
CA ALA A 91 7.33 4.05 2.73
C ALA A 91 6.39 4.38 1.57
N SER A 92 5.14 4.00 1.73
CA SER A 92 4.07 4.32 0.80
C SER A 92 2.89 4.94 1.54
N TRP A 93 2.47 6.11 1.08
CA TRP A 93 1.24 6.74 1.51
C TRP A 93 0.28 6.81 0.33
N GLN A 94 -0.97 6.42 0.55
CA GLN A 94 -2.01 6.49 -0.46
C GLN A 94 -3.35 6.92 0.14
N ASP A 95 -4.12 7.70 -0.61
CA ASP A 95 -5.49 8.09 -0.26
C ASP A 95 -6.42 7.65 -1.40
N SER A 96 -7.28 6.68 -1.11
CA SER A 96 -8.24 6.10 -2.06
C SER A 96 -9.65 6.43 -1.60
N ARG A 97 -10.42 7.15 -2.42
CA ARG A 97 -11.73 7.66 -2.03
C ARG A 97 -12.80 7.40 -3.07
N ASP A 98 -14.00 7.06 -2.60
CA ASP A 98 -15.23 7.01 -3.39
C ASP A 98 -15.59 8.43 -3.86
N GLN A 99 -15.72 8.62 -5.16
CA GLN A 99 -16.10 9.90 -5.79
C GLN A 99 -17.54 9.93 -6.24
N ARG A 100 -18.30 8.91 -6.00
CA ARG A 100 -19.71 8.80 -6.37
C ARG A 100 -20.59 9.69 -5.48
N LYS A 101 -21.04 10.81 -6.02
CA LYS A 101 -21.94 11.76 -5.32
C LYS A 101 -23.36 11.25 -5.17
N TYR A 102 -23.85 10.53 -6.17
CA TYR A 102 -25.21 10.01 -6.23
C TYR A 102 -25.20 8.53 -6.52
N LYS A 103 -26.15 7.80 -5.94
CA LYS A 103 -26.41 6.40 -6.27
C LYS A 103 -27.15 6.28 -7.61
N LYS A 104 -27.26 5.06 -8.16
CA LYS A 104 -28.02 4.80 -9.39
C LYS A 104 -29.49 5.21 -9.32
N ASP A 105 -30.07 5.25 -8.12
CA ASP A 105 -31.43 5.69 -7.83
C ASP A 105 -31.57 7.22 -7.69
N GLY A 106 -30.51 7.97 -7.95
CA GLY A 106 -30.46 9.43 -7.88
C GLY A 106 -30.31 9.99 -6.45
N LYS A 107 -30.27 9.16 -5.42
CA LYS A 107 -30.09 9.61 -4.03
C LYS A 107 -28.63 9.92 -3.73
N PRO A 108 -28.32 10.86 -2.82
CA PRO A 108 -26.95 11.11 -2.38
C PRO A 108 -26.27 9.83 -1.87
N SER A 109 -25.03 9.61 -2.30
CA SER A 109 -24.22 8.49 -1.81
C SER A 109 -23.68 8.81 -0.42
N VAL A 110 -23.97 7.97 0.55
CA VAL A 110 -23.46 8.10 1.92
C VAL A 110 -21.96 7.82 2.02
N THR A 111 -21.38 7.14 1.02
CA THR A 111 -19.96 6.80 0.95
C THR A 111 -19.12 7.83 0.20
N TYR A 112 -19.76 8.88 -0.36
CA TYR A 112 -19.05 9.94 -1.06
C TYR A 112 -17.90 10.51 -0.23
N ASN A 113 -16.73 10.58 -0.84
CA ASN A 113 -15.46 11.04 -0.26
C ASN A 113 -14.94 10.19 0.93
N ASN A 114 -15.57 9.06 1.22
CA ASN A 114 -15.04 8.12 2.21
C ASN A 114 -13.86 7.34 1.63
N ARG A 115 -12.93 6.96 2.51
CA ARG A 115 -11.85 6.05 2.12
C ARG A 115 -12.38 4.67 1.77
N THR A 116 -11.83 4.08 0.72
CA THR A 116 -12.15 2.70 0.36
C THR A 116 -11.67 1.75 1.47
N PRO A 117 -12.53 0.84 1.95
CA PRO A 117 -12.17 -0.12 2.99
C PRO A 117 -11.13 -1.15 2.52
N ASN A 118 -10.51 -1.83 3.49
CA ASN A 118 -9.50 -2.87 3.28
C ASN A 118 -8.25 -2.40 2.50
N ARG A 119 -7.93 -1.09 2.57
CA ARG A 119 -6.72 -0.50 2.00
C ARG A 119 -5.92 0.22 3.07
N PRO A 120 -4.71 -0.26 3.40
CA PRO A 120 -3.76 0.50 4.19
C PRO A 120 -3.42 1.80 3.46
N TRP A 121 -3.50 2.93 4.18
CA TRP A 121 -3.18 4.22 3.59
C TRP A 121 -1.75 4.68 3.89
N LEU A 122 -1.08 4.00 4.82
CA LEU A 122 0.33 4.22 5.14
C LEU A 122 0.96 2.92 5.58
N PHE A 123 2.07 2.55 4.96
CA PHE A 123 2.90 1.42 5.35
C PHE A 123 4.37 1.71 5.05
N SER A 124 5.25 1.06 5.78
CA SER A 124 6.69 1.21 5.61
C SER A 124 7.42 -0.08 5.95
N ASN A 125 8.58 -0.25 5.33
CA ASN A 125 9.50 -1.33 5.60
C ASN A 125 10.90 -0.75 5.80
N ALA A 126 11.66 -1.37 6.70
CA ALA A 126 13.06 -1.07 6.90
C ALA A 126 13.86 -2.38 6.98
N GLU A 127 15.02 -2.39 6.38
CA GLU A 127 15.99 -3.49 6.49
C GLU A 127 17.34 -2.91 6.93
N ALA A 128 18.00 -3.60 7.83
CA ALA A 128 19.39 -3.35 8.17
C ALA A 128 20.16 -4.67 8.10
N ALA A 129 21.26 -4.69 7.36
CA ALA A 129 22.08 -5.88 7.24
C ALA A 129 23.58 -5.53 7.37
N TYR A 130 24.30 -6.36 8.09
CA TYR A 130 25.76 -6.24 8.20
C TYR A 130 26.43 -7.55 7.81
N THR A 131 27.46 -7.43 6.95
CA THR A 131 28.24 -8.56 6.45
C THR A 131 29.65 -8.52 7.05
N PHE A 132 29.92 -9.50 7.91
CA PHE A 132 31.25 -9.77 8.43
C PHE A 132 32.02 -10.62 7.43
N GLN A 133 33.31 -10.33 7.23
CA GLN A 133 34.20 -11.09 6.37
C GLN A 133 35.22 -11.84 7.22
N ASN A 134 35.67 -12.99 6.71
CA ASN A 134 36.69 -13.84 7.36
C ASN A 134 36.32 -14.29 8.78
N VAL A 135 35.05 -14.71 8.97
CA VAL A 135 34.54 -15.16 10.28
C VAL A 135 34.93 -16.64 10.48
N GLY A 136 36.02 -16.86 11.23
CA GLY A 136 36.50 -18.21 11.60
C GLY A 136 37.32 -18.92 10.52
N LEU A 137 37.02 -18.76 9.26
CA LEU A 137 37.72 -19.33 8.10
C LEU A 137 38.07 -18.27 7.08
N PRO A 138 39.17 -18.40 6.32
CA PRO A 138 39.47 -17.50 5.20
C PRO A 138 38.32 -17.49 4.19
N GLU A 139 38.04 -16.32 3.61
CA GLU A 139 36.99 -16.07 2.59
C GLU A 139 35.55 -16.35 3.05
N SER A 140 35.34 -16.72 4.32
CA SER A 140 34.00 -16.90 4.90
C SER A 140 33.28 -15.55 5.07
N LYS A 141 31.95 -15.57 4.95
CA LYS A 141 31.10 -14.39 5.17
C LYS A 141 29.93 -14.77 6.10
N LEU A 142 29.67 -13.91 7.07
CA LEU A 142 28.48 -13.99 7.91
C LEU A 142 27.65 -12.73 7.69
N ARG A 143 26.43 -12.86 7.19
CA ARG A 143 25.46 -11.75 7.07
C ARG A 143 24.41 -11.86 8.15
N LEU A 144 24.28 -10.82 8.94
CA LEU A 144 23.19 -10.63 9.89
C LEU A 144 22.26 -9.59 9.31
N ALA A 145 20.97 -9.89 9.29
CA ALA A 145 19.95 -8.97 8.79
C ALA A 145 18.79 -8.87 9.78
N CYS A 146 18.18 -7.70 9.84
CA CYS A 146 16.97 -7.41 10.59
C CYS A 146 16.00 -6.68 9.66
N ASP A 147 14.77 -7.19 9.60
CA ASP A 147 13.69 -6.62 8.81
C ASP A 147 12.61 -6.10 9.74
N TYR A 148 12.07 -4.92 9.43
CA TYR A 148 10.97 -4.30 10.13
C TYR A 148 9.90 -3.91 9.13
N GLN A 149 8.65 -4.30 9.40
CA GLN A 149 7.51 -3.92 8.60
C GLN A 149 6.45 -3.26 9.47
N TRP A 150 5.87 -2.16 9.01
CA TRP A 150 4.81 -1.47 9.70
C TRP A 150 3.66 -1.12 8.77
N VAL A 151 2.43 -1.43 9.23
CA VAL A 151 1.19 -1.08 8.54
C VAL A 151 0.33 -0.26 9.48
N HIS A 152 -0.02 0.94 9.06
CA HIS A 152 -0.91 1.80 9.84
C HIS A 152 -2.34 1.24 9.82
N TRP A 153 -3.16 1.65 10.78
CA TRP A 153 -4.56 1.24 10.83
C TRP A 153 -5.30 1.65 9.54
N PHE A 154 -6.28 0.89 9.14
CA PHE A 154 -7.15 1.19 8.02
C PHE A 154 -8.57 0.72 8.29
N TYR A 155 -9.52 1.23 7.52
CA TYR A 155 -10.92 0.86 7.63
C TYR A 155 -11.17 -0.55 7.08
N LEU A 156 -11.95 -1.36 7.83
CA LEU A 156 -12.43 -2.68 7.38
C LEU A 156 -13.77 -2.57 6.66
N THR A 157 -14.55 -1.53 6.97
CA THR A 157 -15.83 -1.21 6.38
C THR A 157 -15.85 0.25 5.98
N TRP A 158 -16.85 0.66 5.20
CA TRP A 158 -17.04 2.06 4.87
C TRP A 158 -17.22 2.90 6.13
N GLU A 159 -16.57 4.04 6.18
CA GLU A 159 -16.62 4.98 7.31
C GLU A 159 -18.06 5.40 7.65
N ALA A 160 -18.90 5.59 6.62
CA ALA A 160 -20.31 5.96 6.77
C ALA A 160 -21.19 4.87 7.43
N TYR A 161 -20.76 3.61 7.42
CA TYR A 161 -21.52 2.48 7.99
C TYR A 161 -21.02 2.04 9.37
N GLY A 162 -20.27 2.91 10.08
CA GLY A 162 -19.75 2.59 11.41
C GLY A 162 -18.33 2.02 11.37
N ALA A 163 -17.43 2.86 11.17
CA ALA A 163 -15.97 2.79 11.05
C ALA A 163 -15.27 1.69 11.87
N ALA A 164 -15.41 0.42 11.48
CA ALA A 164 -14.52 -0.62 11.98
C ALA A 164 -13.10 -0.38 11.43
N LYS A 165 -12.11 -0.31 12.32
CA LYS A 165 -10.70 -0.05 12.00
C LYS A 165 -9.84 -1.22 12.45
N THR A 166 -8.79 -1.53 11.70
CA THR A 166 -7.71 -2.35 12.24
C THR A 166 -6.94 -1.57 13.30
N LYS A 167 -6.27 -2.25 14.22
CA LYS A 167 -5.19 -1.64 15.00
C LYS A 167 -3.95 -1.56 14.11
N ALA A 168 -3.10 -0.55 14.33
CA ALA A 168 -1.77 -0.54 13.74
C ALA A 168 -1.07 -1.85 14.15
N ARG A 169 -0.51 -2.57 13.18
CA ARG A 169 0.18 -3.83 13.44
C ARG A 169 1.65 -3.68 13.09
N ILE A 170 2.48 -4.18 13.98
CA ILE A 170 3.81 -4.64 13.64
C ILE A 170 3.60 -6.12 13.30
N PRO A 171 3.81 -6.57 12.06
CA PRO A 171 3.78 -7.99 11.75
C PRO A 171 4.90 -8.67 12.55
N THR A 172 4.58 -9.74 13.19
CA THR A 172 5.54 -10.63 13.84
C THR A 172 6.11 -11.59 12.82
#